data_bbef32644892a3fad957ce71f1d48284
#
_entry.id   bbef32644892a3fad957ce71f1d48284
#
_cell.length_a   1.000
_cell.length_b   1.000
_cell.length_c   1.000
_cell.angle_alpha   90.00
_cell.angle_beta   90.00
_cell.angle_gamma   90.00
#
_symmetry.space_group_name_H-M   'P 1'
#
loop_
_entity.id
_entity.type
_entity.pdbx_description
1 polymer ?
#
loop_
_entity_poly.entity_id
_entity_poly.type
_entity_poly.pdbx_seq_one_letter_code
_entity_poly.pdbx_strand_id
1 'polypeptide(L)'
;MKGKELCEFLKNVRRKLAEANGISYEPRECSHEGDCPGTCPLCDAEMKYLLDEFGKLEKDGKQLNIDVLTEEEKEFFVYGTIHGEKVELPDDEVEVLTGDVPFPEEGLQVHREMGIVPDPEGHEEEVWMGEPRLPREEEILAGIPAMPYDFKSDVVDKEYVRDRIDNAVYGAIIGDIVGSRFEFNPTNDYDFDLFDDECNFTDDTVCTIAVADALLQNKDFGESIHEWCRRYPYPMGGYGGSFRKWVLSNNPQPYNSFGNGAAMRVSPVACWYGGNIMETTKAAEATAAPTHNHQEGIKGAQTVALAIARTIRYNKLRKKDEPVNVEGLLQYCVKFSGYDINLKDEDVRNRFDETCQGTVPVALWIISQSKDFEDAIRRAVSLGADADTLGAIVGSIAGAIWGVPDWIAEKAMEYLPHEMKLVLHDFFMECFHRGKLEY
;
A
#
# COMPACT_ATOMS: atom_id res chain seq x y z
N MET A 1 8.31 29.99 -8.38
CA MET A 1 7.22 30.80 -7.78
C MET A 1 7.05 30.37 -6.32
N LYS A 2 6.84 31.30 -5.39
CA LYS A 2 6.59 30.98 -3.97
C LYS A 2 5.53 31.94 -3.41
N GLY A 3 4.88 31.53 -2.33
CA GLY A 3 3.93 32.38 -1.62
C GLY A 3 2.70 32.77 -2.43
N LYS A 4 2.34 34.05 -2.40
CA LYS A 4 1.13 34.56 -3.08
C LYS A 4 1.15 34.43 -4.59
N GLU A 5 2.33 34.49 -5.22
CA GLU A 5 2.46 34.29 -6.68
C GLU A 5 2.08 32.88 -7.09
N LEU A 6 2.49 31.89 -6.33
CA LEU A 6 2.13 30.49 -6.55
C LEU A 6 0.61 30.28 -6.35
N CYS A 7 0.04 30.86 -5.30
CA CYS A 7 -1.39 30.78 -5.03
C CYS A 7 -2.22 31.36 -6.21
N GLU A 8 -1.85 32.51 -6.73
CA GLU A 8 -2.54 33.15 -7.87
C GLU A 8 -2.37 32.34 -9.16
N PHE A 9 -1.18 31.78 -9.38
CA PHE A 9 -0.93 30.91 -10.53
C PHE A 9 -1.82 29.65 -10.48
N LEU A 10 -1.87 28.95 -9.34
CA LEU A 10 -2.72 27.76 -9.16
C LEU A 10 -4.21 28.07 -9.31
N LYS A 11 -4.67 29.22 -8.80
CA LYS A 11 -6.06 29.68 -8.99
C LYS A 11 -6.37 29.94 -10.45
N ASN A 12 -5.43 30.49 -11.22
CA ASN A 12 -5.62 30.73 -12.64
C ASN A 12 -5.67 29.43 -13.44
N VAL A 13 -4.82 28.43 -13.12
CA VAL A 13 -4.85 27.10 -13.73
C VAL A 13 -6.20 26.41 -13.47
N ARG A 14 -6.67 26.44 -12.23
CA ARG A 14 -7.98 25.87 -11.83
C ARG A 14 -9.13 26.57 -12.57
N ARG A 15 -9.08 27.91 -12.71
CA ARG A 15 -10.11 28.67 -13.43
C ARG A 15 -10.16 28.28 -14.90
N LYS A 16 -9.02 28.18 -15.60
CA LYS A 16 -8.95 27.75 -16.98
C LYS A 16 -9.54 26.36 -17.18
N LEU A 17 -9.20 25.41 -16.31
CA LEU A 17 -9.75 24.06 -16.34
C LEU A 17 -11.26 24.03 -16.13
N ALA A 18 -11.74 24.74 -15.14
CA ALA A 18 -13.17 24.82 -14.84
C ALA A 18 -13.96 25.40 -16.03
N GLU A 19 -13.52 26.53 -16.58
CA GLU A 19 -14.15 27.18 -17.74
C GLU A 19 -14.16 26.26 -18.97
N ALA A 20 -13.04 25.60 -19.27
CA ALA A 20 -12.92 24.70 -20.41
C ALA A 20 -13.82 23.45 -20.34
N ASN A 21 -14.24 23.09 -19.12
CA ASN A 21 -15.07 21.93 -18.85
C ASN A 21 -16.51 22.32 -18.41
N GLY A 22 -16.86 23.61 -18.48
CA GLY A 22 -18.20 24.10 -18.17
C GLY A 22 -18.56 24.02 -16.69
N ILE A 23 -17.55 24.04 -15.80
CA ILE A 23 -17.70 24.00 -14.35
C ILE A 23 -17.73 25.44 -13.82
N SER A 24 -18.72 25.75 -12.97
CA SER A 24 -18.78 27.03 -12.28
C SER A 24 -17.76 27.06 -11.13
N TYR A 25 -16.69 27.83 -11.28
CA TYR A 25 -15.66 27.95 -10.27
C TYR A 25 -15.20 29.40 -10.10
N GLU A 26 -15.32 29.91 -8.87
CA GLU A 26 -14.79 31.20 -8.46
C GLU A 26 -13.84 31.02 -7.27
N PRO A 27 -12.53 31.26 -7.47
CA PRO A 27 -11.55 31.11 -6.39
C PRO A 27 -11.80 32.14 -5.29
N ARG A 28 -11.75 31.67 -4.05
CA ARG A 28 -11.93 32.54 -2.85
C ARG A 28 -10.66 33.35 -2.59
N GLU A 29 -10.81 34.49 -1.95
CA GLU A 29 -9.68 35.31 -1.49
C GLU A 29 -8.95 34.57 -0.35
N CYS A 30 -7.60 34.44 -0.50
CA CYS A 30 -6.77 33.81 0.50
C CYS A 30 -6.51 34.77 1.67
N SER A 31 -6.85 34.34 2.88
CA SER A 31 -6.60 35.10 4.12
C SER A 31 -5.24 34.76 4.77
N HIS A 32 -4.41 33.94 4.14
CA HIS A 32 -3.12 33.55 4.68
C HIS A 32 -2.13 34.73 4.69
N GLU A 33 -1.52 35.00 5.86
CA GLU A 33 -0.46 35.98 6.02
C GLU A 33 0.89 35.25 6.07
N GLY A 34 1.78 35.53 5.12
CA GLY A 34 3.12 34.94 5.01
C GLY A 34 3.35 34.18 3.70
N ASP A 35 4.40 33.38 3.64
CA ASP A 35 4.73 32.53 2.50
C ASP A 35 3.75 31.34 2.47
N CYS A 36 2.97 31.26 1.39
CA CYS A 36 1.99 30.21 1.19
C CYS A 36 2.71 28.94 0.67
N PRO A 37 2.56 27.79 1.33
CA PRO A 37 3.16 26.52 0.86
C PRO A 37 2.43 25.93 -0.36
N GLY A 38 1.30 26.51 -0.78
CA GLY A 38 0.49 25.98 -1.89
C GLY A 38 -0.52 24.90 -1.51
N THR A 39 -0.53 24.47 -0.25
CA THR A 39 -1.36 23.40 0.31
C THR A 39 -2.14 23.86 1.54
N CYS A 40 -2.77 25.03 1.49
CA CYS A 40 -3.60 25.47 2.60
C CYS A 40 -5.02 24.85 2.50
N PRO A 41 -5.76 24.71 3.61
CA PRO A 41 -7.09 24.09 3.62
C PRO A 41 -8.09 24.69 2.61
N LEU A 42 -7.91 25.97 2.26
CA LEU A 42 -8.73 26.63 1.23
C LEU A 42 -8.40 26.12 -0.16
N CYS A 43 -7.10 25.96 -0.48
CA CYS A 43 -6.64 25.41 -1.76
C CYS A 43 -7.07 23.95 -1.92
N ASP A 44 -7.00 23.18 -0.86
CA ASP A 44 -7.40 21.77 -0.84
C ASP A 44 -8.91 21.62 -1.05
N ALA A 45 -9.71 22.44 -0.37
CA ALA A 45 -11.16 22.46 -0.56
C ALA A 45 -11.57 22.87 -2.00
N GLU A 46 -10.88 23.85 -2.60
CA GLU A 46 -11.10 24.25 -3.99
C GLU A 46 -10.70 23.16 -4.98
N MET A 47 -9.61 22.45 -4.70
CA MET A 47 -9.16 21.33 -5.54
C MET A 47 -10.14 20.15 -5.42
N LYS A 48 -10.54 19.78 -4.21
CA LYS A 48 -11.53 18.72 -3.98
C LYS A 48 -12.83 19.02 -4.73
N TYR A 49 -13.33 20.26 -4.67
CA TYR A 49 -14.52 20.66 -5.42
C TYR A 49 -14.35 20.43 -6.93
N LEU A 50 -13.23 20.82 -7.51
CA LEU A 50 -12.98 20.65 -8.95
C LEU A 50 -12.85 19.15 -9.33
N LEU A 51 -12.17 18.34 -8.52
CA LEU A 51 -12.05 16.90 -8.74
C LEU A 51 -13.42 16.22 -8.67
N ASP A 52 -14.28 16.61 -7.74
CA ASP A 52 -15.66 16.11 -7.65
C ASP A 52 -16.49 16.46 -8.90
N GLU A 53 -16.35 17.69 -9.42
CA GLU A 53 -17.04 18.10 -10.66
C GLU A 53 -16.47 17.40 -11.90
N PHE A 54 -15.16 17.17 -11.97
CA PHE A 54 -14.53 16.38 -13.04
C PHE A 54 -15.02 14.94 -13.02
N GLY A 55 -15.09 14.30 -11.86
CA GLY A 55 -15.64 12.95 -11.72
C GLY A 55 -17.11 12.83 -12.14
N LYS A 56 -17.91 13.90 -12.02
CA LYS A 56 -19.28 13.93 -12.55
C LYS A 56 -19.29 13.98 -14.09
N LEU A 57 -18.39 14.77 -14.69
CA LEU A 57 -18.28 14.85 -16.15
C LEU A 57 -17.86 13.50 -16.75
N GLU A 58 -16.91 12.82 -16.13
CA GLU A 58 -16.47 11.49 -16.57
C GLU A 58 -17.59 10.45 -16.46
N LYS A 59 -18.36 10.47 -15.36
CA LYS A 59 -19.57 9.62 -15.22
C LYS A 59 -20.62 9.88 -16.30
N ASP A 60 -20.69 11.11 -16.81
CA ASP A 60 -21.56 11.49 -17.93
C ASP A 60 -20.94 11.15 -19.31
N GLY A 61 -19.80 10.45 -19.34
CA GLY A 61 -19.11 10.04 -20.56
C GLY A 61 -18.41 11.20 -21.31
N LYS A 62 -18.15 12.31 -20.64
CA LYS A 62 -17.43 13.45 -21.21
C LYS A 62 -15.96 13.34 -20.90
N GLN A 63 -15.11 13.51 -21.92
CA GLN A 63 -13.66 13.62 -21.72
C GLN A 63 -13.32 15.00 -21.15
N LEU A 64 -12.40 15.01 -20.17
CA LEU A 64 -11.89 16.23 -19.57
C LEU A 64 -11.03 16.98 -20.60
N ASN A 65 -11.32 18.26 -20.81
CA ASN A 65 -10.53 19.12 -21.68
C ASN A 65 -9.40 19.78 -20.88
N ILE A 66 -8.20 19.20 -20.98
CA ILE A 66 -6.96 19.71 -20.38
C ILE A 66 -6.06 20.44 -21.39
N ASP A 67 -6.43 20.45 -22.67
CA ASP A 67 -5.59 21.03 -23.75
C ASP A 67 -5.55 22.57 -23.69
N VAL A 68 -6.37 23.16 -22.87
CA VAL A 68 -6.36 24.61 -22.56
C VAL A 68 -5.17 25.04 -21.72
N LEU A 69 -4.48 24.09 -21.10
CA LEU A 69 -3.30 24.35 -20.29
C LEU A 69 -2.04 24.29 -21.16
N THR A 70 -1.09 25.19 -20.89
CA THR A 70 0.27 25.07 -21.41
C THR A 70 0.98 23.85 -20.82
N GLU A 71 2.07 23.39 -21.42
CA GLU A 71 2.84 22.26 -20.86
C GLU A 71 3.37 22.59 -19.46
N GLU A 72 3.79 23.82 -19.20
CA GLU A 72 4.19 24.29 -17.88
C GLU A 72 3.02 24.26 -16.87
N GLU A 73 1.81 24.63 -17.29
CA GLU A 73 0.61 24.59 -16.46
C GLU A 73 0.14 23.16 -16.20
N LYS A 74 0.26 22.25 -17.17
CA LYS A 74 -0.02 20.83 -17.01
C LYS A 74 0.97 20.21 -16.01
N GLU A 75 2.25 20.50 -16.19
CA GLU A 75 3.31 20.07 -15.29
C GLU A 75 3.06 20.58 -13.87
N PHE A 76 2.70 21.85 -13.73
CA PHE A 76 2.40 22.47 -12.45
C PHE A 76 1.07 21.99 -11.85
N PHE A 77 0.07 21.70 -12.67
CA PHE A 77 -1.19 21.10 -12.22
C PHE A 77 -0.94 19.69 -11.68
N VAL A 78 -0.10 18.92 -12.35
CA VAL A 78 0.29 17.57 -11.95
C VAL A 78 1.23 17.59 -10.74
N TYR A 79 2.20 18.51 -10.67
CA TYR A 79 3.21 18.57 -9.60
C TYR A 79 2.87 19.54 -8.46
N GLY A 80 2.21 20.66 -8.77
CA GLY A 80 1.96 21.76 -7.82
C GLY A 80 0.74 21.57 -6.94
N THR A 81 -0.12 20.63 -7.23
CA THR A 81 -1.33 20.34 -6.44
C THR A 81 -1.03 19.71 -5.09
N ILE A 82 0.16 19.15 -4.91
CA ILE A 82 0.49 18.38 -3.71
C ILE A 82 1.52 19.09 -2.80
N HIS A 83 2.46 19.87 -3.34
CA HIS A 83 3.57 20.38 -2.53
C HIS A 83 3.88 21.88 -2.66
N GLY A 84 3.17 22.64 -3.49
CA GLY A 84 3.36 24.10 -3.60
C GLY A 84 4.74 24.59 -4.08
N GLU A 85 5.65 23.74 -4.47
CA GLU A 85 6.98 24.13 -4.94
C GLU A 85 7.29 23.55 -6.32
N LYS A 86 7.72 24.43 -7.24
CA LYS A 86 8.36 24.02 -8.48
C LYS A 86 9.79 23.56 -8.14
N VAL A 87 10.09 22.27 -8.32
CA VAL A 87 11.45 21.78 -8.26
C VAL A 87 12.11 22.14 -9.59
N GLU A 88 13.01 23.15 -9.60
CA GLU A 88 13.94 23.32 -10.70
C GLU A 88 14.97 22.19 -10.61
N LEU A 89 14.91 21.26 -11.56
CA LEU A 89 15.94 20.25 -11.72
C LEU A 89 17.19 20.94 -12.29
N PRO A 90 18.35 20.87 -11.62
CA PRO A 90 19.60 21.26 -12.24
C PRO A 90 19.90 20.26 -13.37
N ASP A 91 20.28 20.78 -14.54
CA ASP A 91 20.93 19.96 -15.55
C ASP A 91 22.21 19.38 -14.92
N ASP A 92 22.35 18.07 -14.94
CA ASP A 92 23.55 17.27 -14.69
C ASP A 92 23.97 16.86 -13.26
N GLU A 93 23.18 17.00 -12.20
CA GLU A 93 23.47 16.23 -10.98
C GLU A 93 22.18 15.86 -10.24
N VAL A 94 21.86 14.55 -10.16
CA VAL A 94 20.69 14.03 -9.45
C VAL A 94 21.00 13.95 -7.96
N GLU A 95 20.88 15.04 -7.25
CA GLU A 95 20.67 14.97 -5.79
C GLU A 95 19.19 14.68 -5.53
N VAL A 96 18.95 13.59 -4.83
CA VAL A 96 17.61 13.17 -4.42
C VAL A 96 17.08 14.16 -3.40
N LEU A 97 16.17 15.05 -3.82
CA LEU A 97 15.43 15.90 -2.91
C LEU A 97 14.27 15.11 -2.30
N THR A 98 14.43 14.73 -1.05
CA THR A 98 13.34 14.28 -0.19
C THR A 98 12.36 15.44 -0.03
N GLY A 99 11.08 15.19 -0.31
CA GLY A 99 10.04 16.19 -0.10
C GLY A 99 9.85 16.46 1.39
N ASP A 100 10.26 17.64 1.84
CA ASP A 100 10.03 18.09 3.20
C ASP A 100 8.64 18.67 3.33
N VAL A 101 7.78 17.97 4.08
CA VAL A 101 6.62 18.58 4.72
C VAL A 101 7.12 19.13 6.07
N PRO A 102 6.99 20.41 6.38
CA PRO A 102 7.39 20.91 7.69
C PRO A 102 6.40 20.41 8.75
N PHE A 103 6.83 19.46 9.56
CA PHE A 103 6.19 19.16 10.83
C PHE A 103 6.58 20.21 11.88
N PRO A 104 5.71 20.51 12.84
CA PRO A 104 6.10 21.38 13.96
C PRO A 104 7.25 20.73 14.74
N GLU A 105 8.30 21.53 14.95
CA GLU A 105 9.44 21.13 15.75
C GLU A 105 9.03 20.96 17.21
N GLU A 106 8.66 19.76 17.61
CA GLU A 106 8.82 19.30 18.99
C GLU A 106 8.49 17.80 19.05
N GLY A 107 9.51 16.99 19.07
CA GLY A 107 9.47 15.67 19.69
C GLY A 107 9.48 14.42 18.80
N LEU A 108 9.48 14.50 17.47
CA LEU A 108 9.56 13.32 16.62
C LEU A 108 10.92 13.26 15.90
N GLN A 109 11.77 12.31 16.26
CA GLN A 109 12.89 11.94 15.39
C GLN A 109 12.32 11.11 14.23
N VAL A 110 12.03 11.82 13.12
CA VAL A 110 11.65 11.18 11.87
C VAL A 110 12.92 10.73 11.17
N HIS A 111 13.21 9.44 11.16
CA HIS A 111 14.19 8.87 10.25
C HIS A 111 13.56 8.75 8.87
N ARG A 112 13.71 9.80 8.05
CA ARG A 112 13.43 9.75 6.63
C ARG A 112 14.63 9.15 5.92
N GLU A 113 14.57 7.88 5.64
CA GLU A 113 15.46 7.26 4.66
C GLU A 113 14.61 6.58 3.60
N MET A 114 14.21 7.34 2.58
CA MET A 114 13.74 6.73 1.35
C MET A 114 14.90 6.13 0.59
N GLY A 115 15.01 4.84 0.64
CA GLY A 115 15.56 3.85 -0.28
C GLY A 115 16.85 4.09 -1.03
N ILE A 116 17.72 5.01 -0.65
CA ILE A 116 19.07 5.14 -1.21
C ILE A 116 20.03 5.50 -0.07
N VAL A 117 20.79 4.52 0.42
CA VAL A 117 21.91 4.78 1.32
C VAL A 117 23.15 4.99 0.45
N PRO A 118 23.77 6.18 0.44
CA PRO A 118 25.12 6.30 -0.07
C PRO A 118 26.06 5.59 0.92
N ASP A 119 26.93 4.72 0.41
CA ASP A 119 28.03 4.18 1.20
C ASP A 119 28.90 5.33 1.72
N PRO A 120 29.18 5.41 3.04
CA PRO A 120 29.96 6.50 3.63
C PRO A 120 31.42 6.53 3.18
N GLU A 121 31.94 5.55 2.47
CA GLU A 121 33.37 5.43 2.12
C GLU A 121 33.66 5.40 0.62
N GLY A 122 32.66 5.53 -0.27
CA GLY A 122 32.89 5.75 -1.70
C GLY A 122 33.64 4.63 -2.43
N HIS A 123 33.53 3.39 -1.97
CA HIS A 123 34.11 2.24 -2.67
C HIS A 123 33.03 1.57 -3.51
N GLU A 124 33.19 1.59 -4.85
CA GLU A 124 32.49 0.69 -5.76
C GLU A 124 33.00 -0.74 -5.52
N GLU A 125 32.46 -1.44 -4.54
CA GLU A 125 32.59 -2.89 -4.51
C GLU A 125 31.55 -3.46 -5.47
N GLU A 126 32.00 -4.17 -6.51
CA GLU A 126 31.16 -5.08 -7.27
C GLU A 126 30.59 -6.12 -6.29
N VAL A 127 29.40 -5.83 -5.76
CA VAL A 127 28.64 -6.82 -4.99
C VAL A 127 28.30 -7.92 -5.95
N TRP A 128 28.98 -9.05 -5.80
CA TRP A 128 28.70 -10.27 -6.53
C TRP A 128 27.24 -10.67 -6.25
N MET A 129 26.37 -10.40 -7.22
CA MET A 129 24.97 -10.80 -7.23
C MET A 129 24.89 -12.29 -7.53
N GLY A 130 25.28 -13.11 -6.55
CA GLY A 130 24.83 -14.48 -6.52
C GLY A 130 23.31 -14.44 -6.40
N GLU A 131 22.59 -15.14 -7.29
CA GLU A 131 21.14 -15.29 -7.15
C GLU A 131 20.83 -15.64 -5.70
N PRO A 132 19.98 -14.87 -4.97
CA PRO A 132 19.62 -15.20 -3.62
C PRO A 132 18.90 -16.56 -3.69
N ARG A 133 19.59 -17.59 -3.25
CA ARG A 133 18.99 -18.94 -3.16
C ARG A 133 17.93 -18.87 -2.09
N LEU A 134 16.67 -18.86 -2.52
CA LEU A 134 15.55 -19.05 -1.60
C LEU A 134 15.79 -20.34 -0.81
N PRO A 135 15.75 -20.30 0.53
CA PRO A 135 15.90 -21.50 1.33
C PRO A 135 14.81 -22.50 0.91
N ARG A 136 15.16 -23.75 0.72
CA ARG A 136 14.19 -24.79 0.43
C ARG A 136 13.21 -24.91 1.59
N GLU A 137 11.95 -25.25 1.31
CA GLU A 137 10.92 -25.40 2.35
C GLU A 137 11.40 -26.32 3.49
N GLU A 138 12.11 -27.40 3.15
CA GLU A 138 12.73 -28.32 4.11
C GLU A 138 13.79 -27.64 4.99
N GLU A 139 14.56 -26.69 4.45
CA GLU A 139 15.57 -25.92 5.18
C GLU A 139 14.93 -24.89 6.13
N ILE A 140 13.79 -24.28 5.71
CA ILE A 140 13.03 -23.36 6.53
C ILE A 140 12.33 -24.09 7.68
N LEU A 141 11.79 -25.29 7.40
CA LEU A 141 11.08 -26.08 8.41
C LEU A 141 12.01 -26.79 9.41
N ALA A 142 13.31 -26.94 9.10
CA ALA A 142 14.25 -27.58 10.02
C ALA A 142 14.36 -26.82 11.36
N GLY A 143 13.90 -27.44 12.44
CA GLY A 143 13.93 -26.89 13.80
C GLY A 143 12.72 -26.03 14.21
N ILE A 144 11.68 -25.90 13.35
CA ILE A 144 10.36 -25.46 13.79
C ILE A 144 9.63 -26.68 14.34
N PRO A 145 8.95 -26.59 15.51
CA PRO A 145 8.12 -27.68 16.02
C PRO A 145 7.16 -28.12 14.90
N ALA A 146 7.13 -29.42 14.61
CA ALA A 146 6.20 -29.97 13.63
C ALA A 146 4.79 -29.51 14.02
N MET A 147 4.08 -28.88 13.10
CA MET A 147 2.66 -28.63 13.31
C MET A 147 2.03 -30.00 13.55
N PRO A 148 1.27 -30.17 14.64
CA PRO A 148 0.69 -31.46 15.00
C PRO A 148 -0.41 -31.81 14.03
N TYR A 149 -0.05 -32.23 12.80
CA TYR A 149 -1.05 -32.58 11.80
C TYR A 149 -0.67 -33.80 10.99
N ASP A 150 -1.56 -34.80 11.05
CA ASP A 150 -1.53 -35.98 10.20
C ASP A 150 -2.24 -35.62 8.87
N PHE A 151 -1.48 -35.57 7.77
CA PHE A 151 -1.95 -35.22 6.43
C PHE A 151 -2.99 -36.17 5.80
N LYS A 152 -3.59 -37.06 6.57
CA LYS A 152 -4.51 -38.10 6.09
C LYS A 152 -5.98 -37.84 6.37
N SER A 153 -6.38 -36.70 6.91
CA SER A 153 -7.79 -36.49 7.23
C SER A 153 -8.53 -35.75 6.11
N ASP A 154 -9.36 -36.40 5.56
CA ASP A 154 -10.61 -36.34 4.85
C ASP A 154 -11.39 -35.01 4.93
N VAL A 155 -11.87 -34.60 3.75
CA VAL A 155 -12.91 -33.60 3.51
C VAL A 155 -12.58 -32.19 4.00
N VAL A 156 -11.86 -31.47 3.17
CA VAL A 156 -11.72 -30.01 3.29
C VAL A 156 -13.10 -29.37 3.10
N ASP A 157 -13.55 -28.59 4.09
CA ASP A 157 -14.74 -27.74 3.95
C ASP A 157 -14.41 -26.59 2.96
N LYS A 158 -14.83 -26.76 1.71
CA LYS A 158 -14.50 -25.85 0.61
C LYS A 158 -15.05 -24.44 0.80
N GLU A 159 -16.19 -24.30 1.47
CA GLU A 159 -16.78 -23.01 1.75
C GLU A 159 -15.97 -22.25 2.80
N TYR A 160 -15.52 -22.93 3.84
CA TYR A 160 -14.64 -22.36 4.84
C TYR A 160 -13.29 -21.91 4.28
N VAL A 161 -12.70 -22.70 3.37
CA VAL A 161 -11.44 -22.33 2.68
C VAL A 161 -11.64 -21.11 1.79
N ARG A 162 -12.75 -21.05 1.04
CA ARG A 162 -13.08 -19.88 0.23
C ARG A 162 -13.14 -18.60 1.06
N ASP A 163 -13.89 -18.61 2.15
CA ASP A 163 -14.04 -17.43 3.00
C ASP A 163 -12.70 -16.94 3.57
N ARG A 164 -11.77 -17.86 3.86
CA ARG A 164 -10.44 -17.50 4.35
C ARG A 164 -9.50 -16.98 3.27
N ILE A 165 -9.58 -17.48 2.06
CA ILE A 165 -8.78 -17.00 0.93
C ILE A 165 -9.15 -15.57 0.59
N ASP A 166 -10.45 -15.27 0.51
CA ASP A 166 -10.95 -13.94 0.15
C ASP A 166 -10.52 -12.88 1.17
N ASN A 167 -10.53 -13.21 2.45
CA ASN A 167 -10.32 -12.27 3.54
C ASN A 167 -8.92 -11.62 3.59
N ALA A 168 -7.89 -12.22 2.99
CA ALA A 168 -6.56 -11.61 2.98
C ALA A 168 -6.50 -10.31 2.15
N VAL A 169 -7.15 -10.27 0.98
CA VAL A 169 -7.20 -9.08 0.13
C VAL A 169 -8.16 -8.05 0.70
N TYR A 170 -9.34 -8.47 1.18
CA TYR A 170 -10.26 -7.59 1.90
C TYR A 170 -9.60 -6.96 3.11
N GLY A 171 -8.83 -7.75 3.88
CA GLY A 171 -8.12 -7.26 5.06
C GLY A 171 -7.09 -6.18 4.74
N ALA A 172 -6.36 -6.31 3.62
CA ALA A 172 -5.44 -5.28 3.16
C ALA A 172 -6.19 -3.97 2.85
N ILE A 173 -7.25 -4.03 2.05
CA ILE A 173 -8.05 -2.87 1.66
C ILE A 173 -8.70 -2.19 2.88
N ILE A 174 -9.21 -2.98 3.83
CA ILE A 174 -9.80 -2.45 5.07
C ILE A 174 -8.76 -1.75 5.91
N GLY A 175 -7.58 -2.35 6.06
CA GLY A 175 -6.49 -1.75 6.82
C GLY A 175 -6.05 -0.41 6.26
N ASP A 176 -5.90 -0.33 4.93
CA ASP A 176 -5.66 0.90 4.20
C ASP A 176 -6.75 1.95 4.48
N ILE A 177 -8.02 1.65 4.19
CA ILE A 177 -9.13 2.61 4.35
C ILE A 177 -9.24 3.11 5.79
N VAL A 178 -9.15 2.22 6.78
CA VAL A 178 -9.24 2.60 8.20
C VAL A 178 -8.04 3.43 8.64
N GLY A 179 -6.85 3.12 8.13
CA GLY A 179 -5.60 3.85 8.43
C GLY A 179 -5.47 5.19 7.74
N SER A 180 -6.10 5.36 6.57
CA SER A 180 -5.88 6.48 5.63
C SER A 180 -5.94 7.88 6.25
N ARG A 181 -6.91 8.16 7.11
CA ARG A 181 -7.06 9.47 7.78
C ARG A 181 -6.03 9.72 8.87
N PHE A 182 -5.33 8.68 9.29
CA PHE A 182 -4.34 8.74 10.37
C PHE A 182 -2.89 8.71 9.87
N GLU A 183 -2.66 8.58 8.58
CA GLU A 183 -1.32 8.59 7.97
C GLU A 183 -0.55 9.87 8.36
N PHE A 184 -1.17 11.05 8.13
CA PHE A 184 -0.58 12.37 8.47
C PHE A 184 -1.17 13.01 9.73
N ASN A 185 -2.15 12.37 10.37
CA ASN A 185 -2.74 12.80 11.63
C ASN A 185 -2.80 11.62 12.61
N PRO A 186 -1.65 11.15 13.09
CA PRO A 186 -1.53 9.90 13.82
C PRO A 186 -2.35 9.92 15.13
N THR A 187 -2.90 8.77 15.48
CA THR A 187 -3.63 8.57 16.73
C THR A 187 -2.98 7.49 17.59
N ASN A 188 -3.09 7.65 18.90
CA ASN A 188 -2.81 6.58 19.86
C ASN A 188 -4.08 6.12 20.61
N ASP A 189 -5.24 6.61 20.21
CA ASP A 189 -6.51 6.15 20.71
C ASP A 189 -6.84 4.78 20.08
N TYR A 190 -6.96 3.75 20.92
CA TYR A 190 -7.33 2.41 20.47
C TYR A 190 -8.83 2.30 20.15
N ASP A 191 -9.67 3.10 20.80
CA ASP A 191 -11.13 3.04 20.70
C ASP A 191 -11.71 3.98 19.64
N PHE A 192 -10.88 4.38 18.65
CA PHE A 192 -11.33 5.21 17.54
C PHE A 192 -12.44 4.53 16.70
N ASP A 193 -13.29 5.31 16.05
CA ASP A 193 -14.26 4.79 15.09
C ASP A 193 -13.55 4.23 13.86
N LEU A 194 -13.84 2.98 13.48
CA LEU A 194 -13.15 2.34 12.35
C LEU A 194 -13.37 3.08 11.03
N PHE A 195 -14.57 3.60 10.81
CA PHE A 195 -14.94 4.27 9.59
C PHE A 195 -15.64 5.60 9.87
N ASP A 196 -15.32 6.62 9.10
CA ASP A 196 -16.03 7.89 9.07
C ASP A 196 -15.88 8.55 7.68
N ASP A 197 -16.40 9.77 7.54
CA ASP A 197 -16.41 10.50 6.27
C ASP A 197 -15.01 10.97 5.80
N GLU A 198 -13.99 10.89 6.67
CA GLU A 198 -12.59 11.22 6.35
C GLU A 198 -11.80 10.02 5.81
N CYS A 199 -12.32 8.80 5.98
CA CYS A 199 -11.70 7.60 5.44
C CYS A 199 -11.81 7.55 3.92
N ASN A 200 -10.77 7.04 3.25
CA ASN A 200 -10.81 6.70 1.82
C ASN A 200 -9.73 5.65 1.55
N PHE A 201 -9.72 5.08 0.35
CA PHE A 201 -8.62 4.24 -0.09
C PHE A 201 -7.41 5.09 -0.51
N THR A 202 -6.21 4.54 -0.30
CA THR A 202 -4.94 5.16 -0.69
C THR A 202 -4.30 4.41 -1.87
N ASP A 203 -3.02 4.67 -2.14
CA ASP A 203 -2.25 3.94 -3.13
C ASP A 203 -2.03 2.47 -2.77
N ASP A 204 -2.13 2.10 -1.51
CA ASP A 204 -2.12 0.71 -1.03
C ASP A 204 -3.21 -0.12 -1.72
N THR A 205 -4.45 0.37 -1.68
CA THR A 205 -5.57 -0.28 -2.36
C THR A 205 -5.42 -0.24 -3.87
N VAL A 206 -5.04 0.90 -4.46
CA VAL A 206 -4.84 1.01 -5.92
C VAL A 206 -3.81 -0.02 -6.41
N CYS A 207 -2.68 -0.14 -5.72
CA CYS A 207 -1.64 -1.10 -6.07
C CYS A 207 -2.06 -2.56 -5.80
N THR A 208 -2.83 -2.82 -4.75
CA THR A 208 -3.39 -4.16 -4.45
C THR A 208 -4.35 -4.59 -5.57
N ILE A 209 -5.25 -3.73 -6.01
CA ILE A 209 -6.15 -3.98 -7.14
C ILE A 209 -5.36 -4.21 -8.44
N ALA A 210 -4.30 -3.42 -8.67
CA ALA A 210 -3.45 -3.60 -9.84
C ALA A 210 -2.78 -4.99 -9.88
N VAL A 211 -2.33 -5.51 -8.73
CA VAL A 211 -1.76 -6.85 -8.64
C VAL A 211 -2.82 -7.93 -8.87
N ALA A 212 -4.04 -7.77 -8.33
CA ALA A 212 -5.15 -8.68 -8.57
C ALA A 212 -5.54 -8.71 -10.05
N ASP A 213 -5.66 -7.55 -10.70
CA ASP A 213 -5.98 -7.42 -12.12
C ASP A 213 -4.89 -8.04 -13.01
N ALA A 214 -3.61 -7.84 -12.67
CA ALA A 214 -2.49 -8.47 -13.39
C ALA A 214 -2.60 -9.99 -13.40
N LEU A 215 -2.95 -10.58 -12.26
CA LEU A 215 -3.14 -12.03 -12.13
C LEU A 215 -4.34 -12.52 -12.96
N LEU A 216 -5.47 -11.80 -12.92
CA LEU A 216 -6.66 -12.10 -13.73
C LEU A 216 -6.37 -12.07 -15.21
N GLN A 217 -5.69 -11.02 -15.68
CA GLN A 217 -5.44 -10.78 -17.09
C GLN A 217 -4.18 -11.48 -17.60
N ASN A 218 -3.44 -12.18 -16.72
CA ASN A 218 -2.11 -12.74 -17.02
C ASN A 218 -1.17 -11.69 -17.62
N LYS A 219 -1.14 -10.51 -17.01
CA LYS A 219 -0.42 -9.32 -17.42
C LYS A 219 0.85 -9.14 -16.60
N ASP A 220 1.83 -8.39 -17.13
CA ASP A 220 2.99 -7.98 -16.35
C ASP A 220 2.58 -7.11 -15.15
N PHE A 221 3.15 -7.37 -13.97
CA PHE A 221 2.80 -6.64 -12.75
C PHE A 221 3.16 -5.15 -12.85
N GLY A 222 4.33 -4.82 -13.42
CA GLY A 222 4.75 -3.45 -13.59
C GLY A 222 3.83 -2.68 -14.54
N GLU A 223 3.41 -3.31 -15.63
CA GLU A 223 2.47 -2.74 -16.57
C GLU A 223 1.11 -2.46 -15.91
N SER A 224 0.56 -3.44 -15.18
CA SER A 224 -0.72 -3.28 -14.49
C SER A 224 -0.66 -2.21 -13.39
N ILE A 225 0.37 -2.22 -12.54
CA ILE A 225 0.57 -1.21 -11.50
C ILE A 225 0.67 0.19 -12.15
N HIS A 226 1.44 0.32 -13.21
CA HIS A 226 1.60 1.59 -13.91
C HIS A 226 0.28 2.12 -14.50
N GLU A 227 -0.55 1.24 -15.08
CA GLU A 227 -1.85 1.62 -15.63
C GLU A 227 -2.84 2.03 -14.55
N TRP A 228 -2.97 1.23 -13.47
CA TRP A 228 -3.88 1.51 -12.39
C TRP A 228 -3.51 2.80 -11.65
N CYS A 229 -2.22 3.01 -11.36
CA CYS A 229 -1.76 4.23 -10.71
C CYS A 229 -1.94 5.48 -11.60
N ARG A 230 -1.86 5.35 -12.92
CA ARG A 230 -2.22 6.44 -13.85
C ARG A 230 -3.71 6.70 -13.93
N ARG A 231 -4.54 5.69 -13.75
CA ARG A 231 -6.00 5.82 -13.69
C ARG A 231 -6.44 6.51 -12.40
N TYR A 232 -5.72 6.28 -11.31
CA TYR A 232 -5.92 6.91 -10.01
C TYR A 232 -4.72 7.79 -9.63
N PRO A 233 -4.48 8.92 -10.32
CA PRO A 233 -3.25 9.70 -10.16
C PRO A 233 -3.15 10.43 -8.82
N TYR A 234 -4.25 10.53 -8.10
CA TYR A 234 -4.37 11.28 -6.83
C TYR A 234 -5.18 10.50 -5.80
N PRO A 235 -4.73 9.33 -5.36
CA PRO A 235 -5.36 8.65 -4.23
C PRO A 235 -5.16 9.49 -2.96
N MET A 236 -5.91 9.23 -1.91
CA MET A 236 -5.66 9.83 -0.61
C MET A 236 -4.24 9.49 -0.15
N GLY A 237 -3.54 10.38 0.53
CA GLY A 237 -2.12 10.23 0.90
C GLY A 237 -1.16 10.49 -0.26
N GLY A 238 -1.54 10.11 -1.48
CA GLY A 238 -0.74 10.27 -2.70
C GLY A 238 0.32 9.18 -2.86
N TYR A 239 1.13 9.29 -3.89
CA TYR A 239 2.23 8.36 -4.15
C TYR A 239 3.53 8.91 -3.59
N GLY A 240 4.36 8.06 -2.96
CA GLY A 240 5.71 8.42 -2.55
C GLY A 240 6.54 8.97 -3.74
N GLY A 241 7.42 9.94 -3.48
CA GLY A 241 8.05 10.75 -4.53
C GLY A 241 8.75 9.97 -5.65
N SER A 242 9.50 8.91 -5.33
CA SER A 242 10.16 8.06 -6.33
C SER A 242 9.16 7.19 -7.10
N PHE A 243 8.14 6.67 -6.42
CA PHE A 243 7.09 5.88 -7.06
C PHE A 243 6.26 6.75 -8.01
N ARG A 244 5.92 7.98 -7.62
CA ARG A 244 5.24 8.95 -8.48
C ARG A 244 6.03 9.25 -9.76
N LYS A 245 7.36 9.46 -9.66
CA LYS A 245 8.21 9.64 -10.85
C LYS A 245 8.13 8.42 -11.78
N TRP A 246 8.12 7.23 -11.20
CA TRP A 246 7.98 5.98 -11.94
C TRP A 246 6.60 5.90 -12.64
N VAL A 247 5.51 6.22 -11.95
CA VAL A 247 4.14 6.25 -12.52
C VAL A 247 4.03 7.23 -13.69
N LEU A 248 4.65 8.40 -13.59
CA LEU A 248 4.59 9.43 -14.62
C LEU A 248 5.52 9.16 -15.81
N SER A 249 6.48 8.24 -15.67
CA SER A 249 7.42 7.90 -16.74
C SER A 249 6.72 7.17 -17.89
N ASN A 250 7.06 7.54 -19.14
CA ASN A 250 6.64 6.79 -20.32
C ASN A 250 7.50 5.54 -20.57
N ASN A 251 8.61 5.38 -19.84
CA ASN A 251 9.48 4.22 -19.85
C ASN A 251 9.94 3.93 -18.43
N PRO A 252 9.03 3.47 -17.56
CA PRO A 252 9.32 3.26 -16.15
C PRO A 252 10.38 2.18 -15.96
N GLN A 253 11.40 2.48 -15.16
CA GLN A 253 12.48 1.55 -14.83
C GLN A 253 12.52 1.30 -13.33
N PRO A 254 12.91 0.10 -12.88
CA PRO A 254 13.11 -0.16 -11.46
C PRO A 254 14.13 0.82 -10.86
N TYR A 255 13.87 1.26 -9.63
CA TYR A 255 14.69 2.28 -8.97
C TYR A 255 15.23 1.87 -7.59
N ASN A 256 15.33 0.56 -7.37
CA ASN A 256 15.97 -0.04 -6.19
C ASN A 256 15.38 0.40 -4.84
N SER A 257 14.07 0.65 -4.78
CA SER A 257 13.39 0.98 -3.52
C SER A 257 13.39 -0.21 -2.56
N PHE A 258 13.53 0.08 -1.27
CA PHE A 258 13.29 -0.84 -0.15
C PHE A 258 12.08 -0.41 0.71
N GLY A 259 11.27 0.49 0.19
CA GLY A 259 10.04 0.95 0.82
C GLY A 259 9.02 -0.16 1.03
N ASN A 260 8.10 0.06 1.97
CA ASN A 260 7.04 -0.88 2.32
C ASN A 260 5.97 -1.07 1.24
N GLY A 261 5.96 -0.22 0.20
CA GLY A 261 5.08 -0.28 -0.95
C GLY A 261 5.10 -1.60 -1.73
N ALA A 262 6.16 -2.42 -1.61
CA ALA A 262 6.17 -3.79 -2.13
C ALA A 262 5.36 -4.75 -1.25
N ALA A 263 5.40 -4.58 0.07
CA ALA A 263 4.75 -5.44 1.05
C ALA A 263 3.24 -5.18 1.15
N MET A 264 2.80 -3.90 1.02
CA MET A 264 1.41 -3.49 1.16
C MET A 264 0.49 -4.13 0.11
N ARG A 265 0.96 -4.27 -1.13
CA ARG A 265 0.17 -4.68 -2.29
C ARG A 265 0.23 -6.17 -2.63
N VAL A 266 0.95 -6.98 -1.83
CA VAL A 266 1.33 -8.36 -2.22
C VAL A 266 0.25 -9.41 -1.93
N SER A 267 -0.78 -9.09 -1.14
CA SER A 267 -1.79 -10.05 -0.67
C SER A 267 -2.46 -10.88 -1.79
N PRO A 268 -2.76 -10.34 -3.00
CA PRO A 268 -3.42 -11.11 -4.04
C PRO A 268 -2.63 -12.33 -4.52
N VAL A 269 -1.29 -12.28 -4.54
CA VAL A 269 -0.50 -13.44 -5.02
C VAL A 269 -0.65 -14.65 -4.11
N ALA A 270 -0.76 -14.47 -2.81
CA ALA A 270 -0.95 -15.57 -1.88
C ALA A 270 -2.32 -16.25 -2.06
N CYS A 271 -3.37 -15.45 -2.32
CA CYS A 271 -4.71 -15.95 -2.62
C CYS A 271 -4.74 -16.71 -3.94
N TRP A 272 -4.12 -16.17 -4.99
CA TRP A 272 -4.09 -16.74 -6.33
C TRP A 272 -3.44 -18.14 -6.39
N TYR A 273 -2.33 -18.29 -5.69
CA TYR A 273 -1.61 -19.56 -5.64
C TYR A 273 -2.09 -20.50 -4.52
N GLY A 274 -3.15 -20.13 -3.81
CA GLY A 274 -3.87 -21.00 -2.90
C GLY A 274 -3.03 -21.63 -1.78
N GLY A 275 -1.94 -20.96 -1.35
CA GLY A 275 -1.02 -21.48 -0.33
C GLY A 275 0.15 -22.31 -0.90
N ASN A 276 0.36 -22.33 -2.21
CA ASN A 276 1.60 -22.82 -2.80
C ASN A 276 2.75 -21.85 -2.50
N ILE A 277 3.58 -22.20 -1.52
CA ILE A 277 4.63 -21.34 -0.97
C ILE A 277 5.63 -20.90 -2.06
N MET A 278 6.06 -21.82 -2.91
CA MET A 278 7.10 -21.56 -3.91
C MET A 278 6.61 -20.58 -5.00
N GLU A 279 5.41 -20.81 -5.53
CA GLU A 279 4.84 -19.92 -6.54
C GLU A 279 4.47 -18.56 -5.93
N THR A 280 3.98 -18.54 -4.68
CA THR A 280 3.66 -17.29 -3.97
C THR A 280 4.91 -16.44 -3.75
N THR A 281 6.01 -17.00 -3.26
CA THR A 281 7.25 -16.22 -3.01
C THR A 281 7.88 -15.71 -4.30
N LYS A 282 7.84 -16.50 -5.36
CA LYS A 282 8.32 -16.09 -6.70
C LYS A 282 7.46 -14.97 -7.28
N ALA A 283 6.13 -15.08 -7.16
CA ALA A 283 5.23 -14.03 -7.63
C ALA A 283 5.33 -12.75 -6.78
N ALA A 284 5.54 -12.88 -5.46
CA ALA A 284 5.79 -11.73 -4.58
C ALA A 284 7.03 -10.93 -5.01
N GLU A 285 8.13 -11.61 -5.34
CA GLU A 285 9.30 -10.97 -5.94
C GLU A 285 8.95 -10.27 -7.25
N ALA A 286 8.19 -10.91 -8.13
CA ALA A 286 7.79 -10.33 -9.40
C ALA A 286 6.90 -9.07 -9.24
N THR A 287 6.07 -8.97 -8.18
CA THR A 287 5.32 -7.75 -7.87
C THR A 287 6.19 -6.61 -7.35
N ALA A 288 7.29 -6.94 -6.66
CA ALA A 288 8.23 -5.95 -6.14
C ALA A 288 9.19 -5.43 -7.22
N ALA A 289 9.67 -6.31 -8.09
CA ALA A 289 10.72 -6.05 -9.08
C ALA A 289 10.56 -4.78 -9.93
N PRO A 290 9.37 -4.37 -10.38
CA PRO A 290 9.22 -3.17 -11.22
C PRO A 290 9.61 -1.86 -10.52
N THR A 291 9.63 -1.82 -9.20
CA THR A 291 9.84 -0.60 -8.40
C THR A 291 10.77 -0.84 -7.21
N HIS A 292 10.54 -1.89 -6.45
CA HIS A 292 11.18 -2.22 -5.19
C HIS A 292 12.12 -3.43 -5.34
N ASN A 293 13.01 -3.35 -6.32
CA ASN A 293 13.95 -4.44 -6.63
C ASN A 293 15.19 -4.51 -5.69
N HIS A 294 15.20 -3.70 -4.63
CA HIS A 294 16.16 -3.84 -3.53
C HIS A 294 15.86 -5.12 -2.73
N GLN A 295 16.90 -5.74 -2.18
CA GLN A 295 16.79 -6.99 -1.42
C GLN A 295 15.78 -6.92 -0.27
N GLU A 296 15.74 -5.80 0.46
CA GLU A 296 14.78 -5.58 1.56
C GLU A 296 13.34 -5.40 1.02
N GLY A 297 13.15 -4.70 -0.12
CA GLY A 297 11.84 -4.57 -0.74
C GLY A 297 11.25 -5.92 -1.16
N ILE A 298 12.06 -6.74 -1.85
CA ILE A 298 11.69 -8.10 -2.24
C ILE A 298 11.40 -8.97 -1.00
N LYS A 299 12.30 -8.95 -0.03
CA LYS A 299 12.17 -9.72 1.22
C LYS A 299 10.92 -9.35 2.01
N GLY A 300 10.58 -8.07 2.08
CA GLY A 300 9.36 -7.59 2.73
C GLY A 300 8.10 -8.15 2.07
N ALA A 301 8.00 -8.00 0.74
CA ALA A 301 6.90 -8.56 -0.04
C ALA A 301 6.77 -10.08 0.11
N GLN A 302 7.89 -10.80 -0.02
CA GLN A 302 7.93 -12.26 0.15
C GLN A 302 7.50 -12.69 1.56
N THR A 303 7.91 -11.94 2.60
CA THR A 303 7.56 -12.27 3.99
C THR A 303 6.07 -12.14 4.26
N VAL A 304 5.44 -11.05 3.79
CA VAL A 304 3.99 -10.85 3.93
C VAL A 304 3.21 -11.89 3.13
N ALA A 305 3.59 -12.11 1.87
CA ALA A 305 2.95 -13.12 1.02
C ALA A 305 3.08 -14.53 1.63
N LEU A 306 4.23 -14.83 2.21
CA LEU A 306 4.49 -16.10 2.89
C LEU A 306 3.61 -16.29 4.12
N ALA A 307 3.44 -15.25 4.94
CA ALA A 307 2.56 -15.30 6.11
C ALA A 307 1.12 -15.65 5.70
N ILE A 308 0.62 -15.00 4.65
CA ILE A 308 -0.72 -15.25 4.11
C ILE A 308 -0.81 -16.67 3.51
N ALA A 309 0.13 -17.06 2.66
CA ALA A 309 0.11 -18.38 2.00
C ALA A 309 0.20 -19.55 2.99
N ARG A 310 1.03 -19.40 4.03
CA ARG A 310 1.12 -20.40 5.12
C ARG A 310 -0.19 -20.53 5.85
N THR A 311 -0.85 -19.41 6.12
CA THR A 311 -2.17 -19.40 6.78
C THR A 311 -3.22 -20.06 5.90
N ILE A 312 -3.28 -19.73 4.61
CA ILE A 312 -4.20 -20.37 3.65
C ILE A 312 -3.97 -21.87 3.59
N ARG A 313 -2.71 -22.29 3.47
CA ARG A 313 -2.35 -23.73 3.47
C ARG A 313 -2.76 -24.42 4.76
N TYR A 314 -2.52 -23.78 5.91
CA TYR A 314 -2.94 -24.31 7.20
C TYR A 314 -4.47 -24.41 7.29
N ASN A 315 -5.19 -23.39 6.86
CA ASN A 315 -6.66 -23.37 6.86
C ASN A 315 -7.27 -24.47 5.98
N LYS A 316 -6.63 -24.85 4.87
CA LYS A 316 -7.04 -25.98 4.03
C LYS A 316 -6.96 -27.34 4.75
N LEU A 317 -6.08 -27.47 5.74
CA LEU A 317 -5.73 -28.74 6.38
C LEU A 317 -6.31 -28.92 7.77
N ARG A 318 -6.63 -27.82 8.47
CA ARG A 318 -7.14 -27.84 9.83
C ARG A 318 -8.64 -28.06 9.92
N LYS A 319 -9.14 -28.50 11.08
CA LYS A 319 -10.58 -28.52 11.34
C LYS A 319 -11.10 -27.11 11.49
N LYS A 320 -12.37 -26.87 11.14
CA LYS A 320 -13.02 -25.55 11.14
C LYS A 320 -12.83 -24.79 12.45
N ASP A 321 -12.98 -25.46 13.58
CA ASP A 321 -12.92 -24.86 14.91
C ASP A 321 -11.51 -24.85 15.54
N GLU A 322 -10.52 -25.35 14.83
CA GLU A 322 -9.14 -25.36 15.30
C GLU A 322 -8.50 -23.98 15.06
N PRO A 323 -7.97 -23.30 16.10
CA PRO A 323 -7.35 -21.99 15.93
C PRO A 323 -6.05 -22.10 15.12
N VAL A 324 -5.73 -21.05 14.36
CA VAL A 324 -4.43 -20.93 13.68
C VAL A 324 -3.33 -20.86 14.74
N ASN A 325 -2.27 -21.64 14.55
CA ASN A 325 -1.06 -21.52 15.36
C ASN A 325 -0.26 -20.28 14.92
N VAL A 326 -0.64 -19.12 15.47
CA VAL A 326 -0.02 -17.83 15.14
C VAL A 326 1.46 -17.83 15.50
N GLU A 327 1.85 -18.38 16.64
CA GLU A 327 3.26 -18.46 17.06
C GLU A 327 4.11 -19.24 16.04
N GLY A 328 3.66 -20.42 15.64
CA GLY A 328 4.37 -21.24 14.65
C GLY A 328 4.44 -20.55 13.28
N LEU A 329 3.39 -19.82 12.86
CA LEU A 329 3.39 -19.00 11.67
C LEU A 329 4.46 -17.93 11.72
N LEU A 330 4.51 -17.16 12.81
CA LEU A 330 5.47 -16.07 12.99
C LEU A 330 6.91 -16.56 13.06
N GLN A 331 7.16 -17.67 13.78
CA GLN A 331 8.49 -18.30 13.81
C GLN A 331 8.96 -18.70 12.41
N TYR A 332 8.04 -19.19 11.54
CA TYR A 332 8.37 -19.51 10.16
C TYR A 332 8.75 -18.24 9.37
N CYS A 333 7.98 -17.16 9.48
CA CYS A 333 8.27 -15.89 8.82
C CYS A 333 9.59 -15.27 9.28
N VAL A 334 9.86 -15.28 10.58
CA VAL A 334 11.14 -14.81 11.17
C VAL A 334 12.32 -15.61 10.64
N LYS A 335 12.19 -16.94 10.60
CA LYS A 335 13.25 -17.80 10.08
C LYS A 335 13.54 -17.57 8.60
N PHE A 336 12.51 -17.27 7.82
CA PHE A 336 12.62 -16.95 6.40
C PHE A 336 13.31 -15.59 6.17
N SER A 337 12.80 -14.54 6.83
CA SER A 337 13.20 -13.15 6.59
C SER A 337 14.43 -12.71 7.39
N GLY A 338 14.68 -13.34 8.52
CA GLY A 338 15.66 -12.88 9.51
C GLY A 338 15.22 -11.64 10.29
N TYR A 339 13.97 -11.20 10.16
CA TYR A 339 13.46 -10.07 10.93
C TYR A 339 13.33 -10.39 12.42
N ASP A 340 13.65 -9.42 13.26
CA ASP A 340 13.40 -9.52 14.72
C ASP A 340 12.01 -8.98 15.02
N ILE A 341 11.18 -9.79 15.66
CA ILE A 341 9.83 -9.42 16.12
C ILE A 341 9.72 -9.35 17.65
N ASN A 342 10.84 -9.43 18.39
CA ASN A 342 10.85 -9.22 19.83
C ASN A 342 10.86 -7.71 20.16
N LEU A 343 9.86 -7.01 19.63
CA LEU A 343 9.74 -5.56 19.74
C LEU A 343 8.99 -5.19 21.03
N LYS A 344 9.27 -3.99 21.53
CA LYS A 344 8.50 -3.37 22.60
C LYS A 344 7.70 -2.22 22.04
N ASP A 345 6.53 -1.98 22.61
CA ASP A 345 5.64 -0.88 22.24
C ASP A 345 6.39 0.48 22.23
N GLU A 346 7.20 0.75 23.23
CA GLU A 346 8.02 1.96 23.36
C GLU A 346 9.06 2.15 22.24
N ASP A 347 9.44 1.06 21.57
CA ASP A 347 10.42 1.08 20.48
C ASP A 347 9.80 1.37 19.11
N VAL A 348 8.50 1.18 18.95
CA VAL A 348 7.79 1.27 17.66
C VAL A 348 6.68 2.30 17.65
N ARG A 349 6.12 2.68 18.79
CA ARG A 349 5.04 3.64 18.91
C ARG A 349 5.47 5.04 18.47
N ASN A 350 4.63 5.69 17.65
CA ASN A 350 4.87 7.02 17.08
C ASN A 350 6.16 7.10 16.23
N ARG A 351 6.56 5.98 15.61
CA ARG A 351 7.66 5.94 14.67
C ARG A 351 7.12 5.72 13.27
N PHE A 352 7.24 6.75 12.46
CA PHE A 352 6.91 6.69 11.04
C PHE A 352 8.10 6.07 10.28
N ASP A 353 7.89 4.91 9.65
CA ASP A 353 8.93 4.22 8.87
C ASP A 353 8.29 3.60 7.63
N GLU A 354 8.68 4.08 6.46
CA GLU A 354 8.19 3.65 5.15
C GLU A 354 9.02 2.51 4.55
N THR A 355 9.95 1.92 5.30
CA THR A 355 10.81 0.84 4.81
C THR A 355 10.24 -0.54 5.11
N CYS A 356 10.50 -1.53 4.25
CA CYS A 356 10.12 -2.92 4.51
C CYS A 356 10.69 -3.46 5.82
N GLN A 357 11.97 -3.18 6.10
CA GLN A 357 12.64 -3.64 7.32
C GLN A 357 12.17 -2.91 8.59
N GLY A 358 11.55 -1.75 8.46
CA GLY A 358 10.92 -1.02 9.55
C GLY A 358 9.46 -1.43 9.77
N THR A 359 8.69 -1.62 8.70
CA THR A 359 7.24 -1.87 8.78
C THR A 359 6.88 -3.35 8.93
N VAL A 360 7.50 -4.26 8.17
CA VAL A 360 7.10 -5.68 8.16
C VAL A 360 7.33 -6.38 9.51
N PRO A 361 8.48 -6.23 10.21
CA PRO A 361 8.63 -6.82 11.55
C PRO A 361 7.63 -6.24 12.55
N VAL A 362 7.27 -4.96 12.45
CA VAL A 362 6.25 -4.33 13.29
C VAL A 362 4.87 -4.94 13.03
N ALA A 363 4.52 -5.17 11.76
CA ALA A 363 3.27 -5.84 11.39
C ALA A 363 3.20 -7.25 11.98
N LEU A 364 4.26 -8.05 11.87
CA LEU A 364 4.33 -9.39 12.46
C LEU A 364 4.24 -9.35 14.00
N TRP A 365 4.88 -8.37 14.62
CA TRP A 365 4.77 -8.15 16.06
C TRP A 365 3.33 -7.81 16.47
N ILE A 366 2.63 -6.92 15.74
CA ILE A 366 1.21 -6.61 16.00
C ILE A 366 0.36 -7.87 15.91
N ILE A 367 0.54 -8.71 14.89
CA ILE A 367 -0.15 -9.99 14.77
C ILE A 367 0.08 -10.88 15.99
N SER A 368 1.30 -10.89 16.55
CA SER A 368 1.60 -11.66 17.76
C SER A 368 0.84 -11.20 19.02
N GLN A 369 0.45 -9.92 19.05
CA GLN A 369 -0.27 -9.30 20.16
C GLN A 369 -1.78 -9.28 19.99
N SER A 370 -2.27 -9.66 18.80
CA SER A 370 -3.67 -9.54 18.44
C SER A 370 -4.46 -10.82 18.69
N LYS A 371 -5.75 -10.66 18.97
CA LYS A 371 -6.68 -11.76 19.28
C LYS A 371 -7.69 -12.03 18.16
N ASP A 372 -7.98 -11.04 17.33
CA ASP A 372 -8.93 -11.08 16.22
C ASP A 372 -8.58 -10.01 15.18
N PHE A 373 -9.33 -9.98 14.07
CA PHE A 373 -9.11 -9.06 12.96
C PHE A 373 -9.24 -7.59 13.38
N GLU A 374 -10.31 -7.23 14.08
CA GLU A 374 -10.56 -5.84 14.49
C GLU A 374 -9.49 -5.35 15.49
N ASP A 375 -9.10 -6.19 16.45
CA ASP A 375 -8.01 -5.89 17.39
C ASP A 375 -6.68 -5.63 16.66
N ALA A 376 -6.40 -6.42 15.60
CA ALA A 376 -5.19 -6.22 14.80
C ALA A 376 -5.19 -4.88 14.05
N ILE A 377 -6.30 -4.50 13.43
CA ILE A 377 -6.45 -3.20 12.75
C ILE A 377 -6.33 -2.04 13.75
N ARG A 378 -7.03 -2.13 14.89
CA ARG A 378 -6.95 -1.08 15.92
C ARG A 378 -5.55 -0.89 16.47
N ARG A 379 -4.80 -1.98 16.69
CA ARG A 379 -3.39 -1.92 17.12
C ARG A 379 -2.48 -1.31 16.06
N ALA A 380 -2.67 -1.65 14.79
CA ALA A 380 -1.88 -1.10 13.69
C ALA A 380 -2.06 0.42 13.60
N VAL A 381 -3.28 0.88 13.55
CA VAL A 381 -3.61 2.31 13.41
C VAL A 381 -3.26 3.10 14.66
N SER A 382 -3.61 2.61 15.87
CA SER A 382 -3.31 3.31 17.13
C SER A 382 -1.83 3.28 17.53
N LEU A 383 -0.98 2.65 16.75
CA LEU A 383 0.47 2.71 16.95
C LEU A 383 1.03 4.12 16.67
N GLY A 384 0.33 4.91 15.86
CA GLY A 384 0.77 6.26 15.47
C GLY A 384 1.97 6.27 14.52
N ALA A 385 2.06 5.23 13.67
CA ALA A 385 3.07 5.06 12.63
C ALA A 385 2.47 5.37 11.24
N ASP A 386 3.00 4.79 10.17
CA ASP A 386 2.46 4.76 8.81
C ASP A 386 1.15 3.94 8.81
N ALA A 387 0.03 4.59 9.09
CA ALA A 387 -1.18 3.92 9.60
C ALA A 387 -1.93 3.15 8.51
N ASP A 388 -1.98 3.65 7.28
CA ASP A 388 -2.63 3.01 6.13
C ASP A 388 -1.81 1.80 5.65
N THR A 389 -0.52 1.97 5.39
CA THR A 389 0.36 0.87 4.94
C THR A 389 0.55 -0.20 6.02
N LEU A 390 0.79 0.20 7.27
CA LEU A 390 0.86 -0.77 8.38
C LEU A 390 -0.49 -1.48 8.57
N GLY A 391 -1.59 -0.73 8.45
CA GLY A 391 -2.95 -1.26 8.45
C GLY A 391 -3.18 -2.26 7.33
N ALA A 392 -2.78 -1.95 6.09
CA ALA A 392 -2.90 -2.84 4.93
C ALA A 392 -2.10 -4.14 5.12
N ILE A 393 -0.84 -4.05 5.55
CA ILE A 393 0.00 -5.24 5.79
C ILE A 393 -0.58 -6.11 6.91
N VAL A 394 -0.89 -5.51 8.07
CA VAL A 394 -1.48 -6.21 9.22
C VAL A 394 -2.84 -6.79 8.83
N GLY A 395 -3.69 -6.01 8.18
CA GLY A 395 -5.02 -6.41 7.75
C GLY A 395 -5.00 -7.62 6.82
N SER A 396 -4.03 -7.67 5.88
CA SER A 396 -3.88 -8.80 4.97
C SER A 396 -3.56 -10.11 5.69
N ILE A 397 -2.67 -10.08 6.67
CA ILE A 397 -2.27 -11.25 7.46
C ILE A 397 -3.41 -11.61 8.44
N ALA A 398 -3.97 -10.63 9.14
CA ALA A 398 -5.07 -10.80 10.08
C ALA A 398 -6.32 -11.38 9.41
N GLY A 399 -6.68 -10.88 8.23
CA GLY A 399 -7.79 -11.40 7.43
C GLY A 399 -7.61 -12.88 7.08
N ALA A 400 -6.39 -13.29 6.70
CA ALA A 400 -6.10 -14.69 6.46
C ALA A 400 -6.23 -15.55 7.73
N ILE A 401 -5.79 -15.05 8.89
CA ILE A 401 -5.77 -15.80 10.16
C ILE A 401 -7.17 -15.93 10.77
N TRP A 402 -7.87 -14.83 10.95
CA TRP A 402 -9.13 -14.75 11.71
C TRP A 402 -10.36 -14.59 10.85
N GLY A 403 -10.20 -14.24 9.57
CA GLY A 403 -11.29 -13.80 8.70
C GLY A 403 -11.68 -12.36 8.98
N VAL A 404 -12.40 -11.75 8.07
CA VAL A 404 -12.92 -10.40 8.19
C VAL A 404 -14.39 -10.47 8.62
N PRO A 405 -14.84 -9.73 9.67
CA PRO A 405 -16.25 -9.61 10.00
C PRO A 405 -17.06 -9.01 8.84
N ASP A 406 -18.22 -9.58 8.52
CA ASP A 406 -19.05 -9.18 7.38
C ASP A 406 -19.37 -7.69 7.35
N TRP A 407 -19.74 -7.12 8.52
CA TRP A 407 -20.10 -5.70 8.62
C TRP A 407 -18.91 -4.76 8.32
N ILE A 408 -17.67 -5.18 8.64
CA ILE A 408 -16.45 -4.40 8.30
C ILE A 408 -16.20 -4.48 6.80
N ALA A 409 -16.32 -5.68 6.22
CA ALA A 409 -16.16 -5.87 4.79
C ALA A 409 -17.20 -5.07 3.98
N GLU A 410 -18.47 -5.15 4.35
CA GLU A 410 -19.56 -4.40 3.71
C GLU A 410 -19.31 -2.90 3.77
N LYS A 411 -18.90 -2.39 4.94
CA LYS A 411 -18.66 -0.96 5.13
C LYS A 411 -17.46 -0.46 4.31
N ALA A 412 -16.36 -1.21 4.29
CA ALA A 412 -15.19 -0.84 3.48
C ALA A 412 -15.50 -0.80 1.97
N MET A 413 -16.38 -1.69 1.49
CA MET A 413 -16.78 -1.69 0.09
C MET A 413 -17.51 -0.41 -0.34
N GLU A 414 -18.10 0.36 0.58
CA GLU A 414 -18.74 1.63 0.25
C GLU A 414 -17.75 2.68 -0.28
N TYR A 415 -16.49 2.62 0.14
CA TYR A 415 -15.42 3.55 -0.26
C TYR A 415 -14.82 3.23 -1.63
N LEU A 416 -15.03 2.01 -2.17
CA LEU A 416 -14.40 1.61 -3.42
C LEU A 416 -15.22 2.01 -4.65
N PRO A 417 -14.57 2.48 -5.72
CA PRO A 417 -15.16 2.63 -7.03
C PRO A 417 -15.69 1.31 -7.59
N HIS A 418 -16.70 1.39 -8.46
CA HIS A 418 -17.34 0.20 -9.02
C HIS A 418 -16.37 -0.71 -9.77
N GLU A 419 -15.42 -0.15 -10.52
CA GLU A 419 -14.44 -0.93 -11.28
C GLU A 419 -13.49 -1.74 -10.38
N MET A 420 -13.08 -1.21 -9.22
CA MET A 420 -12.30 -1.96 -8.24
C MET A 420 -13.10 -3.14 -7.66
N LYS A 421 -14.39 -2.93 -7.39
CA LYS A 421 -15.30 -4.00 -6.93
C LYS A 421 -15.45 -5.11 -7.96
N LEU A 422 -15.50 -4.78 -9.25
CA LEU A 422 -15.56 -5.76 -10.33
C LEU A 422 -14.27 -6.61 -10.38
N VAL A 423 -13.11 -5.96 -10.32
CA VAL A 423 -11.83 -6.69 -10.28
C VAL A 423 -11.77 -7.64 -9.09
N LEU A 424 -12.18 -7.18 -7.90
CA LEU A 424 -12.22 -8.03 -6.70
C LEU A 424 -13.16 -9.22 -6.88
N HIS A 425 -14.37 -8.98 -7.36
CA HIS A 425 -15.34 -10.04 -7.62
C HIS A 425 -14.77 -11.12 -8.56
N ASP A 426 -14.26 -10.70 -9.72
CA ASP A 426 -13.73 -11.63 -10.72
C ASP A 426 -12.48 -12.37 -10.21
N PHE A 427 -11.63 -11.66 -9.47
CA PHE A 427 -10.43 -12.24 -8.85
C PHE A 427 -10.80 -13.36 -7.85
N PHE A 428 -11.78 -13.12 -6.98
CA PHE A 428 -12.21 -14.13 -6.01
C PHE A 428 -12.90 -15.30 -6.67
N MET A 429 -13.73 -15.04 -7.68
CA MET A 429 -14.37 -16.12 -8.44
C MET A 429 -13.32 -17.02 -9.11
N GLU A 430 -12.27 -16.45 -9.67
CA GLU A 430 -11.19 -17.23 -10.29
C GLU A 430 -10.38 -17.99 -9.24
N CYS A 431 -9.99 -17.37 -8.12
CA CYS A 431 -9.33 -18.06 -7.01
C CYS A 431 -10.17 -19.23 -6.48
N PHE A 432 -11.49 -19.05 -6.39
CA PHE A 432 -12.40 -20.12 -5.99
C PHE A 432 -12.45 -21.27 -6.99
N HIS A 433 -12.47 -20.98 -8.29
CA HIS A 433 -12.43 -21.99 -9.33
C HIS A 433 -11.11 -22.77 -9.34
N ARG A 434 -9.99 -22.07 -9.19
CA ARG A 434 -8.66 -22.71 -9.10
C ARG A 434 -8.56 -23.61 -7.88
N GLY A 435 -9.02 -23.17 -6.73
CA GLY A 435 -9.05 -23.99 -5.51
C GLY A 435 -9.91 -25.26 -5.62
N LYS A 436 -10.84 -25.33 -6.61
CA LYS A 436 -11.60 -26.57 -6.90
C LYS A 436 -10.87 -27.54 -7.82
N LEU A 437 -9.93 -27.06 -8.63
CA LEU A 437 -9.23 -27.88 -9.64
C LEU A 437 -7.99 -28.59 -9.07
N GLU A 438 -7.51 -28.17 -7.89
CA GLU A 438 -6.35 -28.78 -7.21
C GLU A 438 -6.70 -30.00 -6.33
N TYR A 439 -7.94 -30.54 -6.43
CA TYR A 439 -8.41 -31.72 -5.68
C TYR A 439 -8.88 -32.87 -6.57
#